data_b48298314cdbc08de49d414a254dcde4
#
_entry.id   b48298314cdbc08de49d414a254dcde4
#
_cell.length_a   1.000
_cell.length_b   1.000
_cell.length_c   1.000
_cell.angle_alpha   90.00
_cell.angle_beta   90.00
_cell.angle_gamma   90.00
#
_symmetry.space_group_name_H-M   'P 1'
#
loop_
_entity.id
_entity.type
_entity.pdbx_description
1 polymer ?
#
loop_
_entity_poly.entity_id
_entity_poly.type
_entity_poly.pdbx_seq_one_letter_code
_entity_poly.pdbx_strand_id
1 'polypeptide(L)'
;MNFEVVATDYFVKQLEGLSEKTKRIIKSKIDLVKLDPFRYKRIHSKHFSHVYRIRLNIENEETRLVYALLGNKIVFVCLLDRKHDYRAMEKYLEYLK
;
A
#
# COMPACT_ATOMS: atom_id res chain seq x y z
N MET A 1 -12.58 -15.73 -4.46
CA MET A 1 -11.57 -15.29 -5.44
C MET A 1 -10.21 -15.20 -4.75
N ASN A 2 -9.22 -15.86 -5.31
CA ASN A 2 -7.87 -15.88 -4.73
C ASN A 2 -6.99 -14.81 -5.38
N PHE A 3 -6.49 -13.91 -4.55
CA PHE A 3 -5.55 -12.90 -5.01
C PHE A 3 -4.13 -13.30 -4.65
N GLU A 4 -3.20 -13.04 -5.56
CA GLU A 4 -1.78 -13.14 -5.31
C GLU A 4 -1.28 -11.83 -4.70
N VAL A 5 -0.50 -11.91 -3.63
CA VAL A 5 0.05 -10.71 -2.98
C VAL A 5 1.46 -10.47 -3.48
N VAL A 6 1.71 -9.25 -3.93
CA VAL A 6 3.01 -8.82 -4.44
C VAL A 6 3.39 -7.52 -3.74
N ALA A 7 4.66 -7.33 -3.47
CA ALA A 7 5.18 -6.09 -2.89
C ALA A 7 6.25 -5.50 -3.80
N THR A 8 6.24 -4.18 -3.97
CA THR A 8 7.31 -3.51 -4.71
C THR A 8 8.60 -3.55 -3.90
N ASP A 9 9.73 -3.48 -4.58
CA ASP A 9 11.03 -3.39 -3.89
C ASP A 9 11.08 -2.17 -2.98
N TYR A 10 10.48 -1.07 -3.40
CA TYR A 10 10.43 0.14 -2.60
C TYR A 10 9.66 -0.08 -1.29
N PHE A 11 8.50 -0.74 -1.36
CA PHE A 11 7.71 -1.06 -0.17
C PHE A 11 8.50 -1.95 0.80
N VAL A 12 9.16 -2.97 0.27
CA VAL A 12 9.99 -3.87 1.09
C VAL A 12 11.08 -3.09 1.81
N LYS A 13 11.75 -2.17 1.11
CA LYS A 13 12.78 -1.33 1.72
C LYS A 13 12.22 -0.43 2.82
N GLN A 14 11.03 0.12 2.61
CA GLN A 14 10.38 0.91 3.65
C GLN A 14 10.11 0.08 4.90
N LEU A 15 9.68 -1.16 4.73
CA LEU A 15 9.43 -2.06 5.86
C LEU A 15 10.70 -2.37 6.65
N GLU A 16 11.83 -2.52 5.98
CA GLU A 16 13.09 -2.87 6.63
C GLU A 16 13.52 -1.85 7.69
N GLY A 17 13.14 -0.59 7.51
CA GLY A 17 13.48 0.48 8.45
C GLY A 17 12.55 0.59 9.66
N LEU A 18 11.55 -0.27 9.78
CA LEU A 18 10.53 -0.16 10.81
C LEU A 18 10.75 -1.14 11.96
N SER A 19 10.20 -0.82 13.14
CA SER A 19 10.26 -1.72 14.30
C SER A 19 9.45 -2.99 14.04
N GLU A 20 9.74 -4.04 14.79
CA GLU A 20 8.98 -5.29 14.70
C GLU A 20 7.51 -5.09 15.04
N LYS A 21 7.22 -4.23 16.02
CA LYS A 21 5.84 -3.91 16.38
C LYS A 21 5.10 -3.29 15.21
N THR A 22 5.72 -2.35 14.52
CA THR A 22 5.12 -1.67 13.37
C THR A 22 4.93 -2.63 12.19
N LYS A 23 5.90 -3.49 11.95
CA LYS A 23 5.79 -4.50 10.90
C LYS A 23 4.59 -5.43 11.13
N ARG A 24 4.32 -5.79 12.39
CA ARG A 24 3.15 -6.63 12.72
C ARG A 24 1.84 -5.91 12.46
N ILE A 25 1.78 -4.59 12.75
CA ILE A 25 0.60 -3.79 12.46
C ILE A 25 0.33 -3.77 10.95
N ILE A 26 1.38 -3.55 10.17
CA ILE A 26 1.26 -3.52 8.71
C ILE A 26 0.84 -4.88 8.18
N LYS A 27 1.44 -5.96 8.69
CA LYS A 27 1.06 -7.31 8.28
C LYS A 27 -0.40 -7.60 8.55
N SER A 28 -0.92 -7.15 9.70
CA SER A 28 -2.34 -7.30 10.01
C SER A 28 -3.22 -6.59 8.99
N LYS A 29 -2.83 -5.41 8.54
CA LYS A 29 -3.57 -4.68 7.51
C LYS A 29 -3.51 -5.39 6.17
N ILE A 30 -2.36 -5.92 5.81
CA ILE A 30 -2.20 -6.70 4.58
C ILE A 30 -3.14 -7.90 4.60
N ASP A 31 -3.21 -8.61 5.72
CA ASP A 31 -4.10 -9.77 5.85
C ASP A 31 -5.58 -9.38 5.68
N LEU A 32 -5.98 -8.21 6.20
CA LEU A 32 -7.34 -7.71 6.02
C LEU A 32 -7.62 -7.35 4.55
N VAL A 33 -6.65 -6.77 3.86
CA VAL A 33 -6.79 -6.45 2.43
C VAL A 33 -6.99 -7.73 1.62
N LYS A 34 -6.30 -8.79 1.96
CA LYS A 34 -6.44 -10.07 1.26
C LYS A 34 -7.86 -10.63 1.36
N LEU A 35 -8.55 -10.35 2.45
CA LEU A 35 -9.93 -10.81 2.64
C LEU A 35 -10.93 -10.05 1.78
N ASP A 36 -10.73 -8.74 1.63
CA ASP A 36 -11.60 -7.90 0.82
C ASP A 36 -10.84 -6.67 0.32
N PRO A 37 -10.17 -6.78 -0.83
CA PRO A 37 -9.37 -5.67 -1.33
C PRO A 37 -10.17 -4.47 -1.83
N PHE A 38 -11.48 -4.61 -2.02
CA PHE A 38 -12.34 -3.52 -2.49
C PHE A 38 -12.93 -2.68 -1.36
N ARG A 39 -12.72 -3.09 -0.11
CA ARG A 39 -13.36 -2.46 1.04
C ARG A 39 -12.82 -1.06 1.35
N TYR A 40 -11.56 -0.80 1.02
CA TYR A 40 -10.87 0.41 1.45
C TYR A 40 -11.07 1.56 0.49
N LYS A 41 -10.53 2.73 0.85
CA LYS A 41 -10.77 3.93 0.07
C LYS A 41 -10.01 3.90 -1.25
N ARG A 42 -10.75 4.01 -2.34
CA ARG A 42 -10.17 4.12 -3.68
C ARG A 42 -9.65 5.53 -3.89
N ILE A 43 -8.48 5.64 -4.49
CA ILE A 43 -7.86 6.93 -4.77
C ILE A 43 -7.59 7.06 -6.27
N HIS A 44 -7.55 8.30 -6.73
CA HIS A 44 -7.29 8.58 -8.14
C HIS A 44 -5.82 8.34 -8.47
N SER A 45 -5.56 7.71 -9.60
CA SER A 45 -4.23 7.55 -10.17
C SER A 45 -4.29 7.78 -11.68
N LYS A 46 -3.23 8.40 -12.22
CA LYS A 46 -3.08 8.58 -13.66
C LYS A 46 -2.78 7.28 -14.38
N HIS A 47 -2.22 6.30 -13.68
CA HIS A 47 -1.67 5.09 -14.29
C HIS A 47 -2.58 3.88 -14.18
N PHE A 48 -3.35 3.79 -13.08
CA PHE A 48 -4.19 2.63 -12.81
C PHE A 48 -5.54 3.05 -12.27
N SER A 49 -6.57 2.27 -12.58
CA SER A 49 -7.95 2.58 -12.16
C SER A 49 -8.28 2.05 -10.76
N HIS A 50 -7.56 1.04 -10.28
CA HIS A 50 -7.87 0.39 -9.02
C HIS A 50 -6.72 0.53 -8.03
N VAL A 51 -6.60 1.75 -7.48
CA VAL A 51 -5.61 2.06 -6.44
C VAL A 51 -6.34 2.43 -5.17
N TYR A 52 -5.89 1.90 -4.04
CA TYR A 52 -6.55 2.04 -2.74
C TYR A 52 -5.57 2.46 -1.67
N ARG A 53 -6.10 3.00 -0.59
CA ARG A 53 -5.29 3.34 0.59
C ARG A 53 -5.96 2.87 1.86
N ILE A 54 -5.13 2.57 2.85
CA ILE A 54 -5.55 2.35 4.23
C ILE A 54 -4.79 3.35 5.09
N ARG A 55 -5.51 4.07 5.94
CA ARG A 55 -4.88 4.92 6.95
C ARG A 55 -4.49 4.10 8.15
N LEU A 56 -3.30 4.33 8.67
CA LEU A 56 -2.83 3.72 9.90
C LEU A 56 -1.86 4.67 10.61
N ASN A 57 -1.68 4.45 11.91
CA ASN A 57 -0.71 5.22 12.68
C ASN A 57 0.55 4.38 12.85
N ILE A 58 1.68 4.94 12.44
CA ILE A 58 3.00 4.34 12.61
C ILE A 58 3.82 5.32 13.43
N GLU A 59 4.23 4.89 14.63
CA GLU A 59 5.07 5.71 15.52
C GLU A 59 4.50 7.11 15.74
N ASN A 60 3.18 7.16 16.01
CA ASN A 60 2.42 8.39 16.26
C ASN A 60 2.26 9.31 15.05
N GLU A 61 2.58 8.82 13.85
CA GLU A 61 2.33 9.57 12.62
C GLU A 61 1.27 8.89 11.78
N GLU A 62 0.38 9.71 11.21
CA GLU A 62 -0.60 9.21 10.25
C GLU A 62 0.12 8.79 8.97
N THR A 63 -0.10 7.55 8.57
CA THR A 63 0.54 6.97 7.40
C THR A 63 -0.54 6.34 6.53
N ARG A 64 -0.28 6.27 5.24
CA ARG A 64 -1.18 5.63 4.28
C ARG A 64 -0.47 4.46 3.63
N LEU A 65 -1.08 3.29 3.72
CA LEU A 65 -0.62 2.12 3.00
C LEU A 65 -1.34 2.09 1.66
N VAL A 66 -0.58 2.17 0.58
CA VAL A 66 -1.12 2.22 -0.78
C VAL A 66 -0.95 0.88 -1.47
N TYR A 67 -2.03 0.38 -2.08
CA TYR A 67 -1.97 -0.83 -2.87
C TYR A 67 -2.80 -0.68 -4.15
N ALA A 68 -2.46 -1.47 -5.16
CA ALA A 68 -3.16 -1.48 -6.44
C ALA A 68 -3.63 -2.89 -6.77
N LEU A 69 -4.78 -2.98 -7.43
CA LEU A 69 -5.27 -4.26 -7.94
C LEU A 69 -4.95 -4.33 -9.43
N LEU A 70 -4.11 -5.29 -9.80
CA LEU A 70 -3.70 -5.53 -11.17
C LEU A 70 -4.06 -6.97 -11.53
N GLY A 71 -5.20 -7.16 -12.22
CA GLY A 71 -5.72 -8.49 -12.48
C GLY A 71 -6.04 -9.22 -11.18
N ASN A 72 -5.45 -10.38 -10.97
CA ASN A 72 -5.62 -11.13 -9.72
C ASN A 72 -4.54 -10.83 -8.68
N LYS A 73 -3.77 -9.76 -8.87
CA LYS A 73 -2.68 -9.40 -7.97
C LYS A 73 -3.05 -8.21 -7.12
N ILE A 74 -2.75 -8.30 -5.83
CA ILE A 74 -2.77 -7.15 -4.91
C ILE A 74 -1.32 -6.72 -4.76
N VAL A 75 -0.98 -5.55 -5.31
CA VAL A 75 0.38 -5.04 -5.29
C VAL A 75 0.49 -3.96 -4.22
N PHE A 76 1.25 -4.22 -3.16
CA PHE A 76 1.54 -3.22 -2.14
C PHE A 76 2.65 -2.31 -2.66
N VAL A 77 2.30 -1.03 -2.85
CA VAL A 77 3.13 -0.09 -3.60
C VAL A 77 4.08 0.67 -2.71
N CYS A 78 3.56 1.29 -1.65
CA CYS A 78 4.37 2.13 -0.78
C CYS A 78 3.60 2.54 0.47
N LEU A 79 4.35 3.06 1.45
CA LEU A 79 3.82 3.80 2.58
C LEU A 79 4.04 5.28 2.31
N LEU A 80 3.00 6.09 2.54
CA LEU A 80 3.09 7.54 2.42
C LEU A 80 2.82 8.17 3.78
N ASP A 81 3.74 8.97 4.27
CA ASP A 81 3.49 9.72 5.48
C ASP A 81 2.65 10.97 5.17
N ARG A 82 2.27 11.70 6.22
CA ARG A 82 1.40 12.87 6.07
C ARG A 82 2.04 14.00 5.25
N LYS A 83 3.38 14.04 5.20
CA LYS A 83 4.11 15.09 4.49
C LYS A 83 4.17 14.87 2.99
N HIS A 84 3.94 13.64 2.54
CA HIS A 84 3.99 13.28 1.12
C HIS A 84 2.59 13.20 0.56
N ASP A 85 2.36 13.87 -0.56
CA ASP A 85 1.09 13.78 -1.26
C ASP A 85 1.09 12.58 -2.23
N TYR A 86 -0.04 12.39 -2.91
CA TYR A 86 -0.19 11.26 -3.82
C TYR A 86 0.65 11.38 -5.10
N ARG A 87 1.31 12.52 -5.34
CA ARG A 87 2.24 12.64 -6.47
C ARG A 87 3.47 11.76 -6.29
N ALA A 88 3.92 11.59 -5.04
CA ALA A 88 5.01 10.66 -4.76
C ALA A 88 4.61 9.23 -5.12
N MET A 89 3.37 8.86 -4.83
CA MET A 89 2.82 7.56 -5.19
C MET A 89 2.84 7.33 -6.70
N GLU A 90 2.50 8.34 -7.49
CA GLU A 90 2.43 8.21 -8.95
C GLU A 90 3.77 7.78 -9.55
N LYS A 91 4.89 8.25 -8.98
CA LYS A 91 6.22 7.84 -9.44
C LYS A 91 6.44 6.35 -9.29
N TYR A 92 5.98 5.77 -8.18
CA TYR A 92 6.14 4.34 -7.94
C TYR A 92 5.21 3.52 -8.80
N LEU A 93 3.99 3.99 -9.02
CA LEU A 93 3.03 3.33 -9.90
C LEU A 93 3.49 3.32 -11.35
N GLU A 94 4.21 4.36 -11.78
CA GLU A 94 4.74 4.42 -13.14
C GLU A 94 5.68 3.26 -13.44
N TYR A 95 6.44 2.80 -12.45
CA TYR A 95 7.33 1.65 -12.64
C TYR A 95 6.61 0.33 -12.81
N LEU A 96 5.32 0.27 -12.46
CA LEU A 96 4.53 -0.96 -12.58
C LEU A 96 3.89 -1.12 -13.97
N LYS A 97 3.99 -0.13 -14.81
CA LYS A 97 3.41 -0.19 -16.16
C LYS A 97 4.08 -1.19 -17.07
#